data_e28742819bb7c11b26f932674ba38c98
#
_entry.id   e28742819bb7c11b26f932674ba38c98
#
_cell.length_a   1.000
_cell.length_b   1.000
_cell.length_c   1.000
_cell.angle_alpha   90.00
_cell.angle_beta   90.00
_cell.angle_gamma   90.00
#
_symmetry.space_group_name_H-M   'P 1'
#
loop_
_entity.id
_entity.type
_entity.pdbx_description
1 polymer ?
#
loop_
_entity_poly.entity_id
_entity_poly.type
_entity_poly.pdbx_seq_one_letter_code
_entity_poly.pdbx_strand_id
1 'polypeptide(L)'
;MSIQLIYELAVPPTRMAEVHQLFADRYLPEASERGMNFTGAYITPPIELDDAPTTLVMQFTLPDANAVWAMKRQVTDSPEIAQFWLDVDGIVVSRQRRFLAPYERG
;
A
#
# COMPACT_ATOMS: atom_id res chain seq x y z
N MET A 1 12.22 17.11 -0.63
CA MET A 1 12.36 15.84 -1.40
C MET A 1 11.26 14.91 -1.00
N SER A 2 10.42 14.50 -1.95
CA SER A 2 9.31 13.59 -1.67
C SER A 2 9.79 12.13 -1.63
N ILE A 3 9.09 11.33 -0.82
CA ILE A 3 9.35 9.91 -0.68
C ILE A 3 8.15 9.17 -1.28
N GLN A 4 8.42 8.13 -2.06
CA GLN A 4 7.37 7.25 -2.58
C GLN A 4 7.26 6.04 -1.69
N LEU A 5 6.03 5.70 -1.31
CA LEU A 5 5.72 4.48 -0.58
C LEU A 5 4.95 3.56 -1.52
N ILE A 6 5.46 2.35 -1.71
CA ILE A 6 4.86 1.39 -2.62
C ILE A 6 4.55 0.11 -1.87
N TYR A 7 3.27 -0.31 -1.89
CA TYR A 7 2.86 -1.63 -1.45
C TYR A 7 2.69 -2.51 -2.67
N GLU A 8 3.22 -3.73 -2.62
CA GLU A 8 3.07 -4.73 -3.66
C GLU A 8 2.44 -5.96 -3.03
N LEU A 9 1.25 -6.35 -3.51
CA LEU A 9 0.47 -7.43 -2.94
C LEU A 9 0.19 -8.47 -4.03
N ALA A 10 0.61 -9.72 -3.81
CA ALA A 10 0.29 -10.82 -4.71
C ALA A 10 -1.12 -11.31 -4.36
N VAL A 11 -2.07 -11.02 -5.23
CA VAL A 11 -3.50 -11.28 -4.99
C VAL A 11 -3.94 -12.52 -5.78
N PRO A 12 -4.55 -13.52 -5.13
CA PRO A 12 -5.03 -14.72 -5.82
C PRO A 12 -6.08 -14.40 -6.88
N PRO A 13 -6.25 -15.27 -7.88
CA PRO A 13 -7.30 -15.09 -8.87
C PRO A 13 -8.66 -14.84 -8.23
N THR A 14 -9.48 -13.99 -8.85
CA THR A 14 -10.84 -13.61 -8.44
C THR A 14 -10.97 -12.76 -7.19
N ARG A 15 -9.87 -12.41 -6.51
CA ARG A 15 -9.94 -11.66 -5.24
C ARG A 15 -9.43 -10.22 -5.33
N MET A 16 -9.07 -9.75 -6.53
CA MET A 16 -8.51 -8.40 -6.70
C MET A 16 -9.50 -7.31 -6.25
N ALA A 17 -10.76 -7.41 -6.66
CA ALA A 17 -11.77 -6.42 -6.30
C ALA A 17 -11.97 -6.35 -4.78
N GLU A 18 -11.93 -7.48 -4.10
CA GLU A 18 -12.07 -7.54 -2.64
C GLU A 18 -10.91 -6.83 -1.94
N VAL A 19 -9.68 -7.10 -2.36
CA VAL A 19 -8.50 -6.47 -1.76
C VAL A 19 -8.51 -4.95 -2.01
N HIS A 20 -8.80 -4.55 -3.25
CA HIS A 20 -8.89 -3.13 -3.58
C HIS A 20 -9.98 -2.44 -2.74
N GLN A 21 -11.11 -3.10 -2.53
CA GLN A 21 -12.21 -2.54 -1.74
C GLN A 21 -11.80 -2.36 -0.27
N LEU A 22 -11.05 -3.30 0.29
CA LEU A 22 -10.52 -3.16 1.65
C LEU A 22 -9.66 -1.90 1.78
N PHE A 23 -8.78 -1.65 0.81
CA PHE A 23 -7.98 -0.42 0.81
C PHE A 23 -8.87 0.82 0.71
N ALA A 24 -9.83 0.82 -0.22
CA ALA A 24 -10.70 1.97 -0.44
C ALA A 24 -11.53 2.31 0.79
N ASP A 25 -12.03 1.29 1.50
CA ASP A 25 -12.92 1.49 2.63
C ASP A 25 -12.19 1.76 3.95
N ARG A 26 -11.03 1.14 4.17
CA ARG A 26 -10.41 1.10 5.49
C ARG A 26 -9.03 1.75 5.57
N TYR A 27 -8.32 1.90 4.47
CA TYR A 27 -6.96 2.43 4.46
C TYR A 27 -6.89 3.84 3.88
N LEU A 28 -7.44 4.03 2.67
CA LEU A 28 -7.33 5.30 1.96
C LEU A 28 -8.00 6.48 2.69
N PRO A 29 -9.16 6.31 3.37
CA PRO A 29 -9.80 7.46 4.02
C PRO A 29 -8.93 8.15 5.06
N GLU A 30 -8.06 7.40 5.74
CA GLU A 30 -7.20 7.94 6.79
C GLU A 30 -5.76 8.18 6.34
N ALA A 31 -5.42 7.77 5.11
CA ALA A 31 -4.03 7.88 4.63
C ALA A 31 -3.56 9.33 4.61
N SER A 32 -4.40 10.25 4.12
CA SER A 32 -4.04 11.67 4.06
C SER A 32 -3.81 12.27 5.45
N GLU A 33 -4.54 11.82 6.46
CA GLU A 33 -4.36 12.27 7.83
C GLU A 33 -3.02 11.82 8.40
N ARG A 34 -2.48 10.72 7.88
CA ARG A 34 -1.16 10.22 8.27
C ARG A 34 -0.03 10.80 7.41
N GLY A 35 -0.33 11.83 6.60
CA GLY A 35 0.66 12.46 5.73
C GLY A 35 0.97 11.68 4.46
N MET A 36 0.12 10.72 4.10
CA MET A 36 0.28 9.89 2.91
C MET A 36 -0.68 10.36 1.82
N ASN A 37 -0.13 10.73 0.66
CA ASN A 37 -0.95 11.16 -0.47
C ASN A 37 -1.04 10.01 -1.48
N PHE A 38 -2.24 9.43 -1.64
CA PHE A 38 -2.46 8.34 -2.57
C PHE A 38 -2.33 8.83 -4.01
N THR A 39 -1.45 8.20 -4.80
CA THR A 39 -1.19 8.60 -6.18
C THR A 39 -1.70 7.62 -7.23
N GLY A 40 -2.01 6.39 -6.85
CA GLY A 40 -2.60 5.45 -7.80
C GLY A 40 -2.54 4.00 -7.37
N ALA A 41 -3.37 3.20 -8.03
CA ALA A 41 -3.37 1.75 -7.92
C ALA A 41 -3.10 1.17 -9.31
N TYR A 42 -2.24 0.15 -9.35
CA TYR A 42 -1.82 -0.46 -10.61
C TYR A 42 -1.82 -1.98 -10.45
N ILE A 43 -1.88 -2.71 -11.55
CA ILE A 43 -1.68 -4.16 -11.52
C ILE A 43 -0.55 -4.56 -12.47
N THR A 44 0.14 -5.62 -12.11
CA THR A 44 1.15 -6.23 -12.98
C THR A 44 1.03 -7.76 -12.90
N PRO A 45 0.91 -8.47 -14.03
CA PRO A 45 0.81 -7.94 -15.40
C PRO A 45 -0.43 -7.05 -15.56
N PRO A 46 -0.56 -6.29 -16.67
CA PRO A 46 -1.64 -5.31 -16.83
C PRO A 46 -3.02 -5.92 -17.06
N ILE A 47 -3.16 -7.21 -16.94
CA ILE A 47 -4.43 -7.96 -17.03
C ILE A 47 -4.44 -8.96 -15.87
N GLU A 48 -5.55 -9.06 -15.15
CA GLU A 48 -5.68 -10.04 -14.08
C GLU A 48 -5.56 -11.46 -14.63
N LEU A 49 -4.76 -12.27 -13.93
CA LEU A 49 -4.54 -13.66 -14.31
C LEU A 49 -5.61 -14.57 -13.70
N ASP A 50 -6.04 -15.58 -14.46
CA ASP A 50 -7.07 -16.53 -14.02
C ASP A 50 -6.47 -17.70 -13.23
N ASP A 51 -5.18 -17.97 -13.43
CA ASP A 51 -4.52 -19.19 -12.96
C ASP A 51 -3.31 -18.92 -12.07
N ALA A 52 -3.03 -17.66 -11.76
CA ALA A 52 -1.90 -17.26 -10.96
C ALA A 52 -2.20 -15.94 -10.27
N PRO A 53 -1.50 -15.61 -9.17
CA PRO A 53 -1.65 -14.30 -8.52
C PRO A 53 -1.27 -13.15 -9.46
N THR A 54 -2.02 -12.04 -9.33
CA THR A 54 -1.69 -10.77 -9.97
C THR A 54 -1.24 -9.81 -8.89
N THR A 55 -0.19 -9.03 -9.16
CA THR A 55 0.32 -8.07 -8.18
C THR A 55 -0.46 -6.77 -8.24
N LEU A 56 -1.05 -6.38 -7.11
CA LEU A 56 -1.63 -5.05 -6.92
C LEU A 56 -0.55 -4.13 -6.36
N VAL A 57 -0.36 -2.99 -7.00
CA VAL A 57 0.60 -1.97 -6.56
C VAL A 57 -0.18 -0.75 -6.10
N MET A 58 -0.04 -0.40 -4.81
CA MET A 58 -0.66 0.79 -4.23
C MET A 58 0.44 1.80 -3.96
N GLN A 59 0.31 3.00 -4.53
CA GLN A 59 1.37 4.00 -4.47
C GLN A 59 0.93 5.24 -3.73
N PHE A 60 1.83 5.72 -2.84
CA PHE A 60 1.62 6.92 -2.03
C PHE A 60 2.85 7.81 -2.10
N THR A 61 2.66 9.11 -1.88
CA THR A 61 3.75 10.07 -1.76
C THR A 61 3.71 10.70 -0.37
N LEU A 62 4.88 10.81 0.27
CA LEU A 62 5.06 11.56 1.51
C LEU A 62 6.01 12.73 1.23
N PRO A 63 5.83 13.87 1.91
CA PRO A 63 6.61 15.07 1.57
C PRO A 63 8.10 14.95 1.88
N ASP A 64 8.48 14.19 2.92
CA ASP A 64 9.87 14.07 3.33
C ASP A 64 10.08 12.87 4.28
N ALA A 65 11.31 12.67 4.71
CA ALA A 65 11.65 11.57 5.61
C ALA A 65 11.00 11.71 6.99
N ASN A 66 10.80 12.93 7.47
CA ASN A 66 10.12 13.13 8.76
C ASN A 66 8.67 12.65 8.71
N ALA A 67 7.99 12.85 7.58
CA ALA A 67 6.64 12.35 7.37
C ALA A 67 6.59 10.82 7.42
N VAL A 68 7.63 10.14 6.92
CA VAL A 68 7.73 8.67 7.00
C VAL A 68 7.76 8.21 8.47
N TRP A 69 8.60 8.85 9.28
CA TRP A 69 8.71 8.49 10.71
C TRP A 69 7.41 8.79 11.46
N ALA A 70 6.77 9.93 11.17
CA ALA A 70 5.50 10.30 11.78
C ALA A 70 4.41 9.27 11.44
N MET A 71 4.32 8.87 10.18
CA MET A 71 3.36 7.87 9.72
C MET A 71 3.59 6.53 10.41
N LYS A 72 4.84 6.08 10.52
CA LYS A 72 5.17 4.81 11.18
C LYS A 72 4.75 4.81 12.65
N ARG A 73 4.94 5.92 13.35
CA ARG A 73 4.50 6.04 14.75
C ARG A 73 2.99 5.92 14.88
N GLN A 74 2.24 6.63 14.01
CA GLN A 74 0.78 6.60 14.03
C GLN A 74 0.24 5.20 13.72
N VAL A 75 0.85 4.51 12.76
CA VAL A 75 0.44 3.15 12.38
C VAL A 75 0.71 2.16 13.51
N THR A 76 1.86 2.28 14.18
CA THR A 76 2.23 1.39 15.29
C THR A 76 1.21 1.46 16.42
N ASP A 77 0.64 2.65 16.66
CA ASP A 77 -0.31 2.87 17.75
C ASP A 77 -1.77 2.64 17.36
N SER A 78 -2.04 2.22 16.11
CA SER A 78 -3.41 2.07 15.60
C SER A 78 -3.84 0.59 15.54
N PRO A 79 -4.74 0.14 16.43
CA PRO A 79 -5.29 -1.22 16.33
C PRO A 79 -6.11 -1.44 15.06
N GLU A 80 -6.74 -0.40 14.52
CA GLU A 80 -7.51 -0.50 13.28
C GLU A 80 -6.60 -0.82 12.09
N ILE A 81 -5.43 -0.20 12.02
CA ILE A 81 -4.47 -0.47 10.95
C ILE A 81 -3.90 -1.89 11.09
N ALA A 82 -3.60 -2.31 12.31
CA ALA A 82 -3.13 -3.68 12.57
C ALA A 82 -4.17 -4.71 12.11
N GLN A 83 -5.45 -4.48 12.42
CA GLN A 83 -6.52 -5.37 11.99
C GLN A 83 -6.70 -5.37 10.47
N PHE A 84 -6.59 -4.20 9.83
CA PHE A 84 -6.64 -4.10 8.38
C PHE A 84 -5.58 -5.01 7.73
N TRP A 85 -4.34 -4.95 8.20
CA TRP A 85 -3.26 -5.77 7.63
C TRP A 85 -3.46 -7.26 7.90
N LEU A 86 -4.01 -7.62 9.06
CA LEU A 86 -4.36 -9.02 9.34
C LEU A 86 -5.43 -9.52 8.35
N ASP A 87 -6.43 -8.70 8.07
CA ASP A 87 -7.49 -9.07 7.13
C ASP A 87 -6.95 -9.20 5.70
N VAL A 88 -6.09 -8.29 5.29
CA VAL A 88 -5.42 -8.36 3.98
C VAL A 88 -4.55 -9.61 3.89
N ASP A 89 -3.78 -9.90 4.94
CA ASP A 89 -2.90 -11.08 4.97
C ASP A 89 -3.67 -12.39 4.90
N GLY A 90 -4.95 -12.39 5.30
CA GLY A 90 -5.83 -13.55 5.14
C GLY A 90 -6.24 -13.81 3.71
N ILE A 91 -6.02 -12.88 2.80
CA ILE A 91 -6.42 -12.98 1.39
C ILE A 91 -5.22 -13.12 0.46
N VAL A 92 -4.20 -12.26 0.63
CA VAL A 92 -3.08 -12.19 -0.30
C VAL A 92 -2.07 -13.32 -0.08
N VAL A 93 -1.38 -13.70 -1.15
CA VAL A 93 -0.32 -14.71 -1.09
C VAL A 93 0.91 -14.16 -0.36
N SER A 94 1.24 -12.90 -0.66
CA SER A 94 2.37 -12.21 -0.04
C SER A 94 2.20 -10.71 -0.22
N ARG A 95 2.90 -9.93 0.58
CA ARG A 95 2.97 -8.49 0.41
C ARG A 95 4.34 -7.98 0.81
N GLN A 96 4.74 -6.87 0.19
CA GLN A 96 5.94 -6.16 0.59
C GLN A 96 5.72 -4.66 0.48
N ARG A 97 6.56 -3.92 1.16
CA ARG A 97 6.53 -2.46 1.19
C ARG A 97 7.91 -1.93 0.88
N ARG A 98 7.96 -0.90 0.03
CA ARG A 98 9.22 -0.22 -0.29
C ARG A 98 9.04 1.28 -0.15
N PHE A 99 10.06 1.93 0.39
CA PHE A 99 10.17 3.39 0.37
C PHE A 99 11.24 3.77 -0.63
N LEU A 100 10.90 4.68 -1.54
CA LEU A 100 11.80 5.13 -2.60
C LEU A 100 12.06 6.63 -2.44
N ALA A 101 13.32 7.01 -2.50
CA ALA A 101 13.72 8.42 -2.54
C ALA A 101 14.41 8.68 -3.87
N PRO A 102 14.31 9.90 -4.43
CA PRO A 102 15.09 10.23 -5.61
C PRO A 102 16.57 10.07 -5.33
N TYR A 103 17.30 9.49 -6.28
CA TYR A 103 18.76 9.42 -6.18
C TYR A 103 19.34 10.69 -6.76
N GLU A 104 20.08 11.43 -5.94
CA GLU A 104 20.74 12.68 -6.35
C GLU A 104 22.24 12.49 -6.31
N ARG A 105 22.89 12.82 -7.43
CA ARG A 105 24.35 12.85 -7.55
C ARG A 105 24.78 14.28 -7.28
N GLY A 106 25.20 14.51 -6.06
CA GLY A 106 25.54 15.82 -5.59
C GLY A 106 26.86 16.33 -5.91
#